data_71090252f98ec0ff3a1f70b22a516ec4
#
_entry.id   71090252f98ec0ff3a1f70b22a516ec4
#
_cell.length_a   1.000
_cell.length_b   1.000
_cell.length_c   1.000
_cell.angle_alpha   90.00
_cell.angle_beta   90.00
_cell.angle_gamma   90.00
#
_symmetry.space_group_name_H-M   'P 1'
#
loop_
_entity.id
_entity.type
_entity.pdbx_description
1 polymer ?
#
loop_
_entity_poly.entity_id
_entity_poly.type
_entity_poly.pdbx_seq_one_letter_code
_entity_poly.pdbx_strand_id
1 'polypeptide(L)'
;MHDARRTEPSARGGGIPDGLLVALLAFLLGLAVLVWTATGLAALFTKGSWPDTVTFTRTPTAVRALIAQPHDIPAAWPDTDPAALSGWGLFWGLFVSQLLILFVLTVFVIGVVARTKARRALAKQTPPTAATPAPTIPAPTGPTEPVLAATPAIPAPPAFEARGSGGSAPGTHPGPTDDAYRYGFGYAPGPPATTLTPAPAPAPAPHGTSHGITYAAPDDRLRAAALRIGETEGAALVVTSSPTLWAETKDARAKLGPVLLYDPSHLCDTPARMHWNPAEGCADRDTAAARAIALLAPVRPQARMDAAVADTAETLLRSWLQAAALDDRPFKQLHRWAQGNSAQDPVRILRTHPQAAAGAAGELESALTAYPERRELAQSLTARALSCLTSIHIREACNTNRTDSLTLASFLAEGGTLYVVGEALEDPRTHPGAMPLLTALASHVVEHGRRMAARSSHGRLDPPLSLVLDDVAAVAPIPQLPELLTGDTLPLLALCRSREQARSRWPGAGL
;
A
#
# COMPACT_ATOMS: atom_id res chain seq x y z
N MET A 1 4.54 -63.98 27.24
CA MET A 1 3.83 -64.04 25.96
C MET A 1 3.14 -62.68 25.75
N HIS A 2 3.83 -61.73 25.10
CA HIS A 2 3.20 -60.52 24.50
C HIS A 2 3.94 -60.23 23.22
N ASP A 3 3.20 -60.40 22.15
CA ASP A 3 3.60 -60.31 20.76
C ASP A 3 3.74 -58.83 20.39
N ALA A 4 4.95 -58.35 20.15
CA ALA A 4 5.24 -56.99 19.65
C ALA A 4 5.27 -57.06 18.12
N ARG A 5 4.17 -56.72 17.47
CA ARG A 5 4.11 -56.47 16.01
C ARG A 5 4.91 -55.22 15.68
N ARG A 6 6.07 -55.41 15.08
CA ARG A 6 6.83 -54.37 14.36
C ARG A 6 6.06 -54.03 13.08
N THR A 7 5.57 -52.79 12.97
CA THR A 7 5.14 -52.20 11.73
C THR A 7 6.37 -51.76 10.97
N GLU A 8 6.69 -52.40 9.87
CA GLU A 8 7.70 -51.95 8.90
C GLU A 8 7.22 -50.69 8.18
N PRO A 9 8.09 -49.66 7.96
CA PRO A 9 7.74 -48.52 7.12
C PRO A 9 7.83 -48.98 5.65
N SER A 10 6.69 -48.91 4.94
CA SER A 10 6.64 -49.15 3.50
C SER A 10 7.51 -48.12 2.76
N ALA A 11 8.51 -48.62 2.06
CA ALA A 11 9.33 -47.87 1.11
C ALA A 11 8.43 -47.25 0.03
N ARG A 12 8.28 -45.91 0.04
CA ARG A 12 7.71 -45.16 -1.08
C ARG A 12 8.68 -45.26 -2.24
N GLY A 13 8.35 -46.08 -3.23
CA GLY A 13 8.99 -46.12 -4.54
C GLY A 13 8.91 -44.71 -5.18
N GLY A 14 10.05 -44.20 -5.61
CA GLY A 14 10.18 -42.93 -6.34
C GLY A 14 9.60 -43.08 -7.76
N GLY A 15 8.28 -42.99 -7.88
CA GLY A 15 7.57 -42.86 -9.15
C GLY A 15 7.43 -41.35 -9.48
N ILE A 16 7.56 -41.00 -10.75
CA ILE A 16 7.25 -39.66 -11.25
C ILE A 16 5.82 -39.32 -10.83
N PRO A 17 5.54 -38.17 -10.19
CA PRO A 17 4.18 -37.85 -9.76
C PRO A 17 3.24 -37.79 -10.97
N ASP A 18 2.13 -38.53 -10.91
CA ASP A 18 1.14 -38.61 -12.00
C ASP A 18 0.69 -37.21 -12.51
N GLY A 19 0.64 -36.23 -11.64
CA GLY A 19 0.37 -34.85 -12.01
C GLY A 19 1.39 -34.22 -12.98
N LEU A 20 2.67 -34.62 -12.90
CA LEU A 20 3.71 -34.15 -13.79
C LEU A 20 3.59 -34.79 -15.18
N LEU A 21 3.23 -36.06 -15.26
CA LEU A 21 2.95 -36.75 -16.54
C LEU A 21 1.74 -36.13 -17.25
N VAL A 22 0.66 -35.87 -16.51
CA VAL A 22 -0.54 -35.22 -17.07
C VAL A 22 -0.22 -33.78 -17.55
N ALA A 23 0.56 -33.03 -16.80
CA ALA A 23 0.97 -31.70 -17.18
C ALA A 23 1.86 -31.69 -18.45
N LEU A 24 2.80 -32.65 -18.55
CA LEU A 24 3.65 -32.81 -19.72
C LEU A 24 2.83 -33.18 -20.96
N LEU A 25 1.89 -34.13 -20.82
CA LEU A 25 1.00 -34.53 -21.89
C LEU A 25 0.12 -33.36 -22.38
N ALA A 26 -0.46 -32.62 -21.44
CA ALA A 26 -1.24 -31.43 -21.76
C ALA A 26 -0.41 -30.34 -22.48
N PHE A 27 0.83 -30.15 -22.06
CA PHE A 27 1.78 -29.22 -22.70
C PHE A 27 2.09 -29.65 -24.14
N LEU A 28 2.42 -30.92 -24.39
CA LEU A 28 2.72 -31.46 -25.71
C LEU A 28 1.49 -31.38 -26.64
N LEU A 29 0.30 -31.67 -26.10
CA LEU A 29 -0.94 -31.51 -26.85
C LEU A 29 -1.21 -30.04 -27.20
N GLY A 30 -1.00 -29.12 -26.25
CA GLY A 30 -1.12 -27.67 -26.50
C GLY A 30 -0.17 -27.19 -27.58
N LEU A 31 1.09 -27.65 -27.56
CA LEU A 31 2.07 -27.32 -28.59
C LEU A 31 1.65 -27.83 -29.98
N ALA A 32 1.12 -29.06 -30.05
CA ALA A 32 0.60 -29.60 -31.28
C ALA A 32 -0.58 -28.78 -31.85
N VAL A 33 -1.52 -28.36 -30.98
CA VAL A 33 -2.63 -27.49 -31.39
C VAL A 33 -2.11 -26.15 -31.92
N LEU A 34 -1.14 -25.54 -31.25
CA LEU A 34 -0.56 -24.26 -31.69
C LEU A 34 0.11 -24.34 -33.06
N VAL A 35 0.90 -25.41 -33.33
CA VAL A 35 1.55 -25.59 -34.63
C VAL A 35 0.51 -25.84 -35.72
N TRP A 36 -0.48 -26.68 -35.48
CA TRP A 36 -1.55 -26.97 -36.42
C TRP A 36 -2.35 -25.70 -36.78
N THR A 37 -2.80 -24.94 -35.78
CA THR A 37 -3.57 -23.71 -35.98
C THR A 37 -2.74 -22.61 -36.63
N ALA A 38 -1.44 -22.46 -36.23
CA ALA A 38 -0.54 -21.48 -36.87
C ALA A 38 -0.33 -21.77 -38.34
N THR A 39 -0.14 -23.04 -38.74
CA THR A 39 0.02 -23.44 -40.12
C THR A 39 -1.25 -23.15 -40.92
N GLY A 40 -2.41 -23.58 -40.42
CA GLY A 40 -3.70 -23.38 -41.11
C GLY A 40 -4.08 -21.89 -41.25
N LEU A 41 -3.92 -21.10 -40.20
CA LEU A 41 -4.16 -19.64 -40.23
C LEU A 41 -3.19 -18.94 -41.17
N ALA A 42 -1.90 -19.30 -41.14
CA ALA A 42 -0.92 -18.71 -42.04
C ALA A 42 -1.25 -18.98 -43.52
N ALA A 43 -1.69 -20.17 -43.85
CA ALA A 43 -2.17 -20.50 -45.21
C ALA A 43 -3.46 -19.76 -45.57
N LEU A 44 -4.41 -19.70 -44.63
CA LEU A 44 -5.67 -18.95 -44.82
C LEU A 44 -5.41 -17.46 -45.10
N PHE A 45 -4.51 -16.80 -44.38
CA PHE A 45 -4.18 -15.39 -44.62
C PHE A 45 -3.43 -15.12 -45.91
N THR A 46 -2.63 -16.09 -46.41
CA THR A 46 -1.82 -15.90 -47.63
C THR A 46 -2.51 -16.39 -48.88
N LYS A 47 -3.28 -17.45 -48.79
CA LYS A 47 -3.90 -18.15 -49.94
C LYS A 47 -5.44 -18.15 -49.94
N GLY A 48 -6.05 -17.69 -48.86
CA GLY A 48 -7.52 -17.62 -48.72
C GLY A 48 -8.22 -18.95 -48.46
N SER A 49 -7.48 -20.06 -48.28
CA SER A 49 -8.05 -21.38 -48.02
C SER A 49 -7.23 -22.14 -46.96
N TRP A 50 -7.91 -22.99 -46.20
CA TRP A 50 -7.27 -23.93 -45.28
C TRP A 50 -6.84 -25.18 -46.05
N PRO A 51 -5.55 -25.61 -46.02
CA PRO A 51 -5.13 -26.79 -46.75
C PRO A 51 -5.71 -28.09 -46.13
N ASP A 52 -6.44 -28.88 -46.90
CA ASP A 52 -7.10 -30.11 -46.43
C ASP A 52 -6.11 -31.19 -45.96
N THR A 53 -4.85 -31.13 -46.41
CA THR A 53 -3.79 -32.06 -46.08
C THR A 53 -3.11 -31.75 -44.73
N VAL A 54 -3.32 -30.54 -44.17
CA VAL A 54 -2.80 -30.14 -42.85
C VAL A 54 -3.75 -30.68 -41.75
N THR A 55 -3.51 -31.94 -41.32
CA THR A 55 -4.34 -32.63 -40.34
C THR A 55 -3.69 -32.68 -38.98
N PHE A 56 -4.50 -32.61 -37.93
CA PHE A 56 -4.01 -32.62 -36.54
C PHE A 56 -3.21 -33.89 -36.22
N THR A 57 -3.54 -35.06 -36.78
CA THR A 57 -2.85 -36.34 -36.57
C THR A 57 -1.39 -36.34 -37.04
N ARG A 58 -1.03 -35.51 -37.98
CA ARG A 58 0.36 -35.36 -38.48
C ARG A 58 1.17 -34.28 -37.80
N THR A 59 0.57 -33.50 -36.94
CA THR A 59 1.25 -32.41 -36.21
C THR A 59 2.45 -32.86 -35.38
N PRO A 60 2.45 -34.03 -34.70
CA PRO A 60 3.67 -34.45 -33.96
C PRO A 60 4.90 -34.66 -34.85
N THR A 61 4.72 -35.13 -36.06
CA THR A 61 5.83 -35.26 -37.06
C THR A 61 6.24 -33.90 -37.59
N ALA A 62 5.30 -33.01 -37.84
CA ALA A 62 5.57 -31.62 -38.26
C ALA A 62 6.33 -30.83 -37.18
N VAL A 63 5.98 -30.96 -35.89
CA VAL A 63 6.71 -30.34 -34.77
C VAL A 63 8.16 -30.82 -34.73
N ARG A 64 8.41 -32.13 -34.93
CA ARG A 64 9.76 -32.69 -34.98
C ARG A 64 10.58 -32.15 -36.15
N ALA A 65 9.97 -32.02 -37.32
CA ALA A 65 10.60 -31.45 -38.50
C ALA A 65 10.96 -29.97 -38.30
N LEU A 66 10.03 -29.18 -37.73
CA LEU A 66 10.24 -27.74 -37.42
C LEU A 66 11.31 -27.50 -36.38
N ILE A 67 11.52 -28.43 -35.43
CA ILE A 67 12.63 -28.35 -34.48
C ILE A 67 13.97 -28.58 -35.19
N ALA A 68 14.01 -29.51 -36.16
CA ALA A 68 15.22 -29.81 -36.92
C ALA A 68 15.56 -28.72 -37.96
N GLN A 69 14.52 -28.19 -38.64
CA GLN A 69 14.66 -27.18 -39.70
C GLN A 69 13.58 -26.11 -39.60
N PRO A 70 13.74 -25.07 -38.75
CA PRO A 70 12.71 -24.09 -38.43
C PRO A 70 12.31 -23.17 -39.57
N HIS A 71 13.11 -23.11 -40.65
CA HIS A 71 12.86 -22.27 -41.81
C HIS A 71 12.14 -23.01 -42.96
N ASP A 72 12.08 -24.33 -42.92
CA ASP A 72 11.51 -25.16 -43.95
C ASP A 72 10.11 -25.68 -43.59
N ILE A 73 9.10 -24.86 -43.81
CA ILE A 73 7.69 -25.22 -43.54
C ILE A 73 7.21 -26.34 -44.45
N PRO A 74 7.56 -26.38 -45.77
CA PRO A 74 7.22 -27.50 -46.63
C PRO A 74 7.73 -28.85 -46.16
N ALA A 75 8.96 -28.94 -45.62
CA ALA A 75 9.49 -30.18 -45.09
C ALA A 75 8.73 -30.70 -43.85
N ALA A 76 8.04 -29.84 -43.14
CA ALA A 76 7.17 -30.23 -42.03
C ALA A 76 5.84 -30.86 -42.46
N TRP A 77 5.41 -30.54 -43.69
CA TRP A 77 4.14 -31.01 -44.27
C TRP A 77 4.35 -31.63 -45.68
N PRO A 78 5.03 -32.79 -45.77
CA PRO A 78 5.47 -33.33 -47.07
C PRO A 78 4.32 -33.69 -48.06
N ASP A 79 3.11 -33.93 -47.56
CA ASP A 79 1.94 -34.27 -48.37
C ASP A 79 1.12 -33.04 -48.79
N THR A 80 1.60 -31.84 -48.44
CA THR A 80 0.93 -30.56 -48.79
C THR A 80 1.71 -29.87 -49.89
N ASP A 81 1.00 -29.37 -50.93
CA ASP A 81 1.64 -28.60 -51.98
C ASP A 81 2.39 -27.38 -51.36
N PRO A 82 3.69 -27.25 -51.59
CA PRO A 82 4.47 -26.08 -51.13
C PRO A 82 3.85 -24.73 -51.52
N ALA A 83 3.12 -24.67 -52.65
CA ALA A 83 2.43 -23.48 -53.11
C ALA A 83 1.20 -23.13 -52.23
N ALA A 84 0.65 -24.08 -51.48
CA ALA A 84 -0.51 -23.88 -50.61
C ALA A 84 -0.08 -23.47 -49.16
N LEU A 85 1.21 -23.58 -48.86
CA LEU A 85 1.77 -23.20 -47.53
C LEU A 85 2.24 -21.73 -47.55
N SER A 86 2.24 -21.12 -46.34
CA SER A 86 2.75 -19.76 -46.18
C SER A 86 4.26 -19.71 -45.98
N GLY A 87 4.85 -18.51 -46.15
CA GLY A 87 6.26 -18.30 -45.82
C GLY A 87 6.53 -18.43 -44.30
N TRP A 88 7.77 -18.85 -43.95
CA TRP A 88 8.20 -19.08 -42.55
C TRP A 88 7.96 -17.90 -41.62
N GLY A 89 8.11 -16.65 -42.11
CA GLY A 89 7.94 -15.45 -41.31
C GLY A 89 6.50 -15.26 -40.79
N LEU A 90 5.49 -15.52 -41.62
CA LEU A 90 4.09 -15.43 -41.25
C LEU A 90 3.69 -16.56 -40.28
N PHE A 91 4.17 -17.78 -40.55
CA PHE A 91 3.95 -18.92 -39.66
C PHE A 91 4.50 -18.64 -38.22
N TRP A 92 5.75 -18.23 -38.10
CA TRP A 92 6.37 -17.94 -36.82
C TRP A 92 5.74 -16.71 -36.15
N GLY A 93 5.38 -15.69 -36.90
CA GLY A 93 4.65 -14.53 -36.39
C GLY A 93 3.32 -14.90 -35.75
N LEU A 94 2.53 -15.73 -36.41
CA LEU A 94 1.24 -16.23 -35.88
C LEU A 94 1.45 -17.19 -34.70
N PHE A 95 2.45 -18.08 -34.75
CA PHE A 95 2.77 -19.00 -33.68
C PHE A 95 3.14 -18.25 -32.39
N VAL A 96 4.04 -17.27 -32.47
CA VAL A 96 4.44 -16.45 -31.30
C VAL A 96 3.27 -15.61 -30.79
N SER A 97 2.45 -15.05 -31.67
CA SER A 97 1.25 -14.31 -31.27
C SER A 97 0.25 -15.18 -30.51
N GLN A 98 -0.04 -16.39 -31.01
CA GLN A 98 -0.91 -17.36 -30.33
C GLN A 98 -0.34 -17.79 -28.97
N LEU A 99 0.97 -18.04 -28.89
CA LEU A 99 1.66 -18.40 -27.64
C LEU A 99 1.55 -17.28 -26.62
N LEU A 100 1.69 -16.02 -27.03
CA LEU A 100 1.55 -14.85 -26.16
C LEU A 100 0.10 -14.69 -25.65
N ILE A 101 -0.89 -14.86 -26.55
CA ILE A 101 -2.32 -14.83 -26.15
C ILE A 101 -2.61 -15.95 -25.13
N LEU A 102 -2.13 -17.16 -25.38
CA LEU A 102 -2.31 -18.29 -24.47
C LEU A 102 -1.66 -18.06 -23.13
N PHE A 103 -0.45 -17.46 -23.12
CA PHE A 103 0.26 -17.08 -21.89
C PHE A 103 -0.55 -16.06 -21.05
N VAL A 104 -1.03 -14.98 -21.67
CA VAL A 104 -1.86 -13.97 -21.02
C VAL A 104 -3.14 -14.58 -20.46
N LEU A 105 -3.81 -15.44 -21.25
CA LEU A 105 -5.03 -16.13 -20.82
C LEU A 105 -4.75 -17.05 -19.62
N THR A 106 -3.64 -17.79 -19.65
CA THR A 106 -3.24 -18.68 -18.54
C THR A 106 -2.99 -17.89 -17.26
N VAL A 107 -2.26 -16.78 -17.32
CA VAL A 107 -2.02 -15.90 -16.17
C VAL A 107 -3.35 -15.34 -15.63
N PHE A 108 -4.25 -14.93 -16.52
CA PHE A 108 -5.58 -14.47 -16.15
C PHE A 108 -6.40 -15.54 -15.43
N VAL A 109 -6.45 -16.76 -15.98
CA VAL A 109 -7.19 -17.91 -15.38
C VAL A 109 -6.62 -18.26 -14.02
N ILE A 110 -5.28 -18.33 -13.86
CA ILE A 110 -4.63 -18.57 -12.57
C ILE A 110 -5.04 -17.47 -11.57
N GLY A 111 -5.04 -16.21 -11.98
CA GLY A 111 -5.45 -15.08 -11.14
C GLY A 111 -6.92 -15.18 -10.69
N VAL A 112 -7.83 -15.58 -11.59
CA VAL A 112 -9.26 -15.77 -11.27
C VAL A 112 -9.45 -16.96 -10.32
N VAL A 113 -8.79 -18.09 -10.58
CA VAL A 113 -8.87 -19.31 -9.74
C VAL A 113 -8.31 -19.03 -8.34
N ALA A 114 -7.19 -18.32 -8.22
CA ALA A 114 -6.61 -17.93 -6.95
C ALA A 114 -7.59 -17.05 -6.13
N ARG A 115 -8.22 -16.07 -6.77
CA ARG A 115 -9.22 -15.18 -6.13
C ARG A 115 -10.47 -15.94 -5.68
N THR A 116 -10.98 -16.86 -6.49
CA THR A 116 -12.16 -17.65 -6.13
C THR A 116 -11.85 -18.64 -5.00
N LYS A 117 -10.66 -19.25 -4.98
CA LYS A 117 -10.19 -20.12 -3.90
C LYS A 117 -10.03 -19.38 -2.59
N ALA A 118 -9.46 -18.15 -2.63
CA ALA A 118 -9.32 -17.28 -1.47
C ALA A 118 -10.70 -16.88 -0.89
N ARG A 119 -11.66 -16.50 -1.74
CA ARG A 119 -13.03 -16.18 -1.31
C ARG A 119 -13.74 -17.37 -0.66
N ARG A 120 -13.56 -18.57 -1.19
CA ARG A 120 -14.13 -19.81 -0.62
C ARG A 120 -13.48 -20.20 0.71
N ALA A 121 -12.20 -19.92 0.89
CA ALA A 121 -11.49 -20.14 2.16
C ALA A 121 -11.99 -19.17 3.25
N LEU A 122 -12.20 -17.89 2.94
CA LEU A 122 -12.80 -16.92 3.87
C LEU A 122 -14.23 -17.31 4.28
N ALA A 123 -15.06 -17.74 3.32
CA ALA A 123 -16.44 -18.16 3.59
C ALA A 123 -16.54 -19.39 4.50
N LYS A 124 -15.50 -20.23 4.55
CA LYS A 124 -15.42 -21.39 5.45
C LYS A 124 -14.92 -21.06 6.86
N GLN A 125 -14.36 -19.86 7.08
CA GLN A 125 -13.81 -19.44 8.38
C GLN A 125 -14.75 -18.55 9.20
N THR A 126 -15.96 -18.25 8.70
CA THR A 126 -16.96 -17.55 9.50
C THR A 126 -17.65 -18.58 10.41
N PRO A 127 -17.40 -18.56 11.74
CA PRO A 127 -18.12 -19.43 12.66
C PRO A 127 -19.59 -18.99 12.69
N PRO A 128 -20.55 -19.91 12.85
CA PRO A 128 -21.96 -19.53 13.01
C PRO A 128 -22.09 -18.69 14.28
N THR A 129 -22.58 -17.47 14.15
CA THR A 129 -22.90 -16.59 15.25
C THR A 129 -23.92 -17.31 16.13
N ALA A 130 -23.48 -17.74 17.32
CA ALA A 130 -24.38 -18.28 18.34
C ALA A 130 -25.34 -17.14 18.74
N ALA A 131 -26.61 -17.35 18.46
CA ALA A 131 -27.69 -16.46 18.91
C ALA A 131 -27.68 -16.43 20.44
N THR A 132 -27.37 -15.29 21.02
CA THR A 132 -27.54 -15.01 22.45
C THR A 132 -29.03 -14.98 22.75
N PRO A 133 -29.54 -15.76 23.72
CA PRO A 133 -30.97 -15.68 24.10
C PRO A 133 -31.25 -14.36 24.78
N ALA A 134 -32.26 -13.65 24.26
CA ALA A 134 -32.76 -12.41 24.85
C ALA A 134 -33.45 -12.70 26.23
N PRO A 135 -33.33 -11.78 27.21
CA PRO A 135 -34.01 -11.95 28.51
C PRO A 135 -35.50 -11.82 28.35
N THR A 136 -36.23 -12.81 28.91
CA THR A 136 -37.69 -12.91 28.97
C THR A 136 -38.23 -11.87 29.93
N ILE A 137 -39.10 -10.96 29.45
CA ILE A 137 -39.96 -10.10 30.29
C ILE A 137 -41.36 -10.70 30.25
N PRO A 138 -42.07 -10.89 31.40
CA PRO A 138 -43.38 -11.50 31.44
C PRO A 138 -44.48 -10.57 30.93
N ALA A 139 -45.40 -11.14 30.14
CA ALA A 139 -46.58 -10.47 29.58
C ALA A 139 -47.69 -10.32 30.60
N PRO A 140 -48.50 -9.25 30.54
CA PRO A 140 -49.85 -9.23 31.14
C PRO A 140 -50.92 -9.65 30.11
N THR A 141 -51.81 -10.49 30.58
CA THR A 141 -52.97 -11.07 29.91
C THR A 141 -54.10 -10.09 29.66
N GLY A 142 -54.79 -10.24 28.51
CA GLY A 142 -56.19 -9.81 28.33
C GLY A 142 -56.57 -9.45 26.89
N PRO A 143 -57.72 -9.88 26.40
CA PRO A 143 -58.01 -10.15 25.01
C PRO A 143 -58.83 -9.04 24.32
N THR A 144 -58.74 -8.93 23.01
CA THR A 144 -59.86 -8.73 22.06
C THR A 144 -59.34 -8.52 20.62
N GLU A 145 -59.86 -9.32 19.70
CA GLU A 145 -59.80 -9.29 18.23
C GLU A 145 -60.83 -8.24 17.68
N PRO A 146 -61.00 -8.16 16.33
CA PRO A 146 -60.14 -7.69 15.24
C PRO A 146 -60.80 -6.54 14.47
N VAL A 147 -60.07 -5.78 13.62
CA VAL A 147 -60.67 -5.13 12.41
C VAL A 147 -59.56 -4.85 11.36
N LEU A 148 -59.86 -5.28 10.16
CA LEU A 148 -59.18 -4.93 8.90
C LEU A 148 -59.19 -3.43 8.63
N ALA A 149 -58.14 -2.85 8.09
CA ALA A 149 -58.20 -1.91 6.95
C ALA A 149 -56.85 -1.42 6.47
N ALA A 150 -56.58 -1.66 5.20
CA ALA A 150 -56.08 -0.74 4.17
C ALA A 150 -54.75 0.02 4.36
N THR A 151 -53.81 -0.31 3.50
CA THR A 151 -52.61 0.44 3.06
C THR A 151 -53.01 1.79 2.45
N PRO A 152 -52.31 2.88 2.69
CA PRO A 152 -52.19 3.96 1.72
C PRO A 152 -50.79 4.15 1.17
N ALA A 153 -50.77 4.40 -0.15
CA ALA A 153 -49.66 4.66 -1.02
C ALA A 153 -48.96 6.00 -0.72
N ILE A 154 -47.66 6.01 -1.07
CA ILE A 154 -46.77 7.20 -1.03
C ILE A 154 -47.03 8.01 -2.33
N PRO A 155 -47.24 9.33 -2.30
CA PRO A 155 -47.26 10.15 -3.50
C PRO A 155 -45.85 10.68 -3.85
N ALA A 156 -45.54 10.68 -5.16
CA ALA A 156 -44.35 11.25 -5.80
C ALA A 156 -44.42 12.79 -5.90
N PRO A 157 -43.30 13.51 -5.93
CA PRO A 157 -43.26 14.96 -6.10
C PRO A 157 -43.43 15.40 -7.55
N PRO A 158 -44.01 16.57 -7.82
CA PRO A 158 -44.29 17.07 -9.16
C PRO A 158 -43.05 17.76 -9.81
N ALA A 159 -42.98 17.63 -11.13
CA ALA A 159 -42.04 18.29 -12.02
C ALA A 159 -42.33 19.79 -12.14
N PHE A 160 -41.27 20.59 -12.21
CA PHE A 160 -41.36 22.02 -12.51
C PHE A 160 -41.03 22.28 -13.98
N GLU A 161 -41.99 22.84 -14.72
CA GLU A 161 -41.78 23.37 -16.08
C GLU A 161 -41.29 24.82 -16.05
N ALA A 162 -40.40 25.13 -16.97
CA ALA A 162 -39.82 26.44 -17.22
C ALA A 162 -40.70 27.27 -18.16
N ARG A 163 -40.83 28.57 -17.83
CA ARG A 163 -41.12 29.71 -18.73
C ARG A 163 -40.94 30.99 -17.92
N GLY A 164 -40.16 31.99 -18.22
CA GLY A 164 -39.81 32.65 -19.47
C GLY A 164 -39.94 34.16 -19.23
N SER A 165 -38.86 34.89 -19.41
CA SER A 165 -38.73 36.28 -19.87
C SER A 165 -39.17 37.47 -19.03
N GLY A 166 -38.24 38.43 -18.82
CA GLY A 166 -38.55 39.85 -18.95
C GLY A 166 -38.12 40.80 -17.85
N GLY A 167 -36.95 41.43 -18.00
CA GLY A 167 -36.79 42.85 -18.07
C GLY A 167 -36.64 43.70 -16.78
N SER A 168 -35.45 44.36 -16.69
CA SER A 168 -35.21 45.75 -16.24
C SER A 168 -35.07 46.09 -14.74
N ALA A 169 -33.87 46.56 -14.44
CA ALA A 169 -33.47 47.36 -13.24
C ALA A 169 -34.01 48.80 -13.28
N PRO A 170 -33.62 49.74 -12.38
CA PRO A 170 -33.21 49.70 -10.96
C PRO A 170 -34.00 50.71 -10.10
N GLY A 171 -33.90 50.67 -8.78
CA GLY A 171 -34.52 51.74 -7.94
C GLY A 171 -34.35 51.57 -6.44
N THR A 172 -33.41 52.27 -5.86
CA THR A 172 -33.39 53.02 -4.59
C THR A 172 -34.15 52.47 -3.36
N HIS A 173 -33.38 52.35 -2.28
CA HIS A 173 -33.85 52.27 -0.90
C HIS A 173 -34.76 53.43 -0.48
N PRO A 174 -35.69 53.19 0.47
CA PRO A 174 -35.69 53.99 1.68
C PRO A 174 -35.81 53.17 2.97
N GLY A 175 -35.35 53.74 4.06
CA GLY A 175 -35.23 53.19 5.39
C GLY A 175 -36.56 53.09 6.17
N PRO A 176 -36.51 52.54 7.40
CA PRO A 176 -37.68 52.15 8.16
C PRO A 176 -38.39 53.37 8.75
N THR A 177 -39.71 53.47 8.49
CA THR A 177 -40.61 54.42 9.10
C THR A 177 -41.20 53.85 10.40
N ASP A 178 -41.12 54.66 11.45
CA ASP A 178 -41.77 54.53 12.74
C ASP A 178 -43.33 54.52 12.66
N ASP A 179 -43.95 53.34 12.60
CA ASP A 179 -45.38 53.21 12.74
C ASP A 179 -45.89 51.92 13.44
N ALA A 180 -45.10 51.40 14.37
CA ALA A 180 -45.52 50.22 15.15
C ALA A 180 -45.86 50.51 16.62
N TYR A 181 -46.03 51.77 16.98
CA TYR A 181 -46.48 52.13 18.35
C TYR A 181 -47.89 52.73 18.39
N ARG A 182 -48.86 51.94 17.98
CA ARG A 182 -50.27 52.37 18.23
C ARG A 182 -51.23 51.16 18.30
N TYR A 183 -51.08 50.32 19.31
CA TYR A 183 -52.24 49.63 19.96
C TYR A 183 -51.72 48.97 21.25
N GLY A 184 -52.06 49.59 22.37
CA GLY A 184 -51.74 49.15 23.71
C GLY A 184 -52.59 47.94 24.15
N PHE A 185 -51.85 46.99 24.70
CA PHE A 185 -52.42 46.11 25.74
C PHE A 185 -51.40 46.09 26.88
N GLY A 186 -51.75 46.62 28.01
CA GLY A 186 -50.97 46.70 29.20
C GLY A 186 -50.70 45.33 29.81
N TYR A 187 -49.43 45.09 30.09
CA TYR A 187 -49.05 44.11 31.09
C TYR A 187 -48.18 44.81 32.13
N ALA A 188 -48.44 44.51 33.37
CA ALA A 188 -47.73 45.04 34.53
C ALA A 188 -46.26 44.66 34.53
N PRO A 189 -45.35 45.53 35.01
CA PRO A 189 -43.93 45.22 35.06
C PRO A 189 -43.63 44.15 36.08
N GLY A 190 -43.09 43.01 35.62
CA GLY A 190 -42.44 42.00 36.45
C GLY A 190 -41.09 42.52 36.95
N PRO A 191 -40.54 41.96 38.04
CA PRO A 191 -39.27 42.39 38.60
C PRO A 191 -38.13 42.25 37.60
N PRO A 192 -37.07 43.08 37.69
CA PRO A 192 -36.00 43.08 36.72
C PRO A 192 -35.28 41.74 36.69
N ALA A 193 -35.24 41.11 35.51
CA ALA A 193 -34.44 39.94 35.25
C ALA A 193 -32.96 40.33 35.44
N THR A 194 -32.32 39.68 36.38
CA THR A 194 -30.87 39.76 36.57
C THR A 194 -30.24 39.29 35.25
N THR A 195 -29.63 40.17 34.51
CA THR A 195 -28.78 39.87 33.38
C THR A 195 -27.63 39.02 33.89
N LEU A 196 -27.73 37.69 33.67
CA LEU A 196 -26.57 36.81 33.74
C LEU A 196 -25.62 37.26 32.62
N THR A 197 -24.59 37.98 32.98
CA THR A 197 -23.43 38.19 32.11
C THR A 197 -22.95 36.81 31.65
N PRO A 198 -22.86 36.54 30.31
CA PRO A 198 -22.27 35.27 29.89
C PRO A 198 -20.87 35.20 30.49
N ALA A 199 -20.60 34.14 31.23
CA ALA A 199 -19.23 33.87 31.72
C ALA A 199 -18.29 33.97 30.51
N PRO A 200 -17.14 34.65 30.63
CA PRO A 200 -16.17 34.66 29.55
C PRO A 200 -15.86 33.21 29.19
N ALA A 201 -15.96 32.90 27.89
CA ALA A 201 -15.54 31.62 27.37
C ALA A 201 -14.15 31.33 27.96
N PRO A 202 -13.88 30.11 28.46
CA PRO A 202 -12.56 29.80 28.99
C PRO A 202 -11.55 30.16 27.92
N ALA A 203 -10.58 31.01 28.28
CA ALA A 203 -9.46 31.34 27.42
C ALA A 203 -8.84 30.02 26.93
N PRO A 204 -8.47 29.90 25.63
CA PRO A 204 -7.81 28.71 25.16
C PRO A 204 -6.61 28.49 26.09
N ALA A 205 -6.58 27.31 26.73
CA ALA A 205 -5.48 26.94 27.57
C ALA A 205 -4.18 27.11 26.77
N PRO A 206 -3.09 27.62 27.35
CA PRO A 206 -1.83 27.70 26.65
C PRO A 206 -1.52 26.30 26.14
N HIS A 207 -1.24 26.19 24.82
CA HIS A 207 -0.94 24.93 24.13
C HIS A 207 0.33 24.32 24.74
N GLY A 208 0.16 23.64 25.88
CA GLY A 208 1.17 22.77 26.43
C GLY A 208 1.41 21.67 25.41
N THR A 209 2.66 21.45 25.02
CA THR A 209 3.11 20.28 24.30
C THR A 209 2.51 19.04 24.98
N SER A 210 1.48 18.44 24.36
CA SER A 210 0.89 17.22 24.92
C SER A 210 1.89 16.09 24.71
N HIS A 211 2.58 15.71 25.79
CA HIS A 211 3.50 14.58 25.80
C HIS A 211 2.72 13.25 25.79
N GLY A 212 2.02 12.94 24.69
CA GLY A 212 1.26 11.71 24.60
C GLY A 212 0.57 11.52 23.25
N ILE A 213 0.11 10.29 23.00
CA ILE A 213 -0.74 9.98 21.86
C ILE A 213 -2.19 10.37 22.20
N THR A 214 -2.80 11.16 21.34
CA THR A 214 -4.22 11.49 21.42
C THR A 214 -5.05 10.46 20.67
N TYR A 215 -6.07 9.93 21.29
CA TYR A 215 -7.00 8.97 20.70
C TYR A 215 -8.34 9.66 20.41
N ALA A 216 -8.76 9.69 19.15
CA ALA A 216 -9.98 10.39 18.76
C ALA A 216 -10.64 9.78 17.52
N ALA A 217 -11.92 10.12 17.32
CA ALA A 217 -12.67 9.77 16.12
C ALA A 217 -12.05 10.42 14.86
N PRO A 218 -12.29 9.90 13.66
CA PRO A 218 -11.65 10.38 12.42
C PRO A 218 -11.80 11.89 12.22
N ASP A 219 -13.00 12.45 12.35
CA ASP A 219 -13.28 13.88 12.13
C ASP A 219 -12.58 14.78 13.15
N ASP A 220 -12.50 14.34 14.41
CA ASP A 220 -11.82 15.09 15.47
C ASP A 220 -10.30 15.08 15.26
N ARG A 221 -9.75 13.94 14.81
CA ARG A 221 -8.32 13.83 14.47
C ARG A 221 -7.96 14.77 13.31
N LEU A 222 -8.74 14.74 12.22
CA LEU A 222 -8.51 15.59 11.06
C LEU A 222 -8.59 17.07 11.42
N ARG A 223 -9.58 17.45 12.26
CA ARG A 223 -9.73 18.82 12.74
C ARG A 223 -8.55 19.26 13.59
N ALA A 224 -8.10 18.43 14.51
CA ALA A 224 -6.92 18.69 15.35
C ALA A 224 -5.64 18.78 14.51
N ALA A 225 -5.47 17.90 13.52
CA ALA A 225 -4.32 17.92 12.61
C ALA A 225 -4.32 19.19 11.75
N ALA A 226 -5.47 19.57 11.15
CA ALA A 226 -5.59 20.78 10.34
C ALA A 226 -5.28 22.06 11.14
N LEU A 227 -5.80 22.16 12.37
CA LEU A 227 -5.50 23.25 13.28
C LEU A 227 -4.01 23.35 13.57
N ARG A 228 -3.38 22.22 13.93
CA ARG A 228 -1.94 22.18 14.24
C ARG A 228 -1.06 22.55 13.04
N ILE A 229 -1.44 22.08 11.82
CA ILE A 229 -0.75 22.45 10.58
C ILE A 229 -0.83 23.97 10.35
N GLY A 230 -2.00 24.58 10.58
CA GLY A 230 -2.22 26.03 10.45
C GLY A 230 -1.41 26.86 11.45
N GLU A 231 -1.19 26.36 12.66
CA GLU A 231 -0.41 27.02 13.71
C GLU A 231 1.11 26.86 13.56
N THR A 232 1.56 25.99 12.66
CA THR A 232 2.98 25.71 12.48
C THR A 232 3.66 26.81 11.64
N GLU A 233 4.60 27.53 12.22
CA GLU A 233 5.34 28.60 11.55
C GLU A 233 6.55 28.09 10.74
N GLY A 234 7.21 27.04 11.20
CA GLY A 234 8.39 26.42 10.58
C GLY A 234 8.07 25.27 9.65
N ALA A 235 9.08 24.44 9.41
CA ALA A 235 8.92 23.23 8.62
C ALA A 235 7.96 22.24 9.29
N ALA A 236 7.24 21.46 8.47
CA ALA A 236 6.30 20.45 8.96
C ALA A 236 6.46 19.11 8.25
N LEU A 237 6.40 18.02 9.01
CA LEU A 237 6.14 16.66 8.52
C LEU A 237 4.69 16.30 8.87
N VAL A 238 3.87 16.04 7.87
CA VAL A 238 2.48 15.65 8.03
C VAL A 238 2.29 14.22 7.52
N VAL A 239 1.92 13.30 8.40
CA VAL A 239 1.53 11.92 8.05
C VAL A 239 0.02 11.81 8.18
N THR A 240 -0.68 11.28 7.19
CA THR A 240 -2.14 11.13 7.24
C THR A 240 -2.65 10.04 6.31
N SER A 241 -3.80 9.46 6.67
CA SER A 241 -4.59 8.60 5.78
C SER A 241 -5.60 9.38 4.91
N SER A 242 -5.75 10.69 5.16
CA SER A 242 -6.78 11.51 4.51
C SER A 242 -6.21 12.41 3.42
N PRO A 243 -6.56 12.20 2.14
CA PRO A 243 -6.22 13.14 1.08
C PRO A 243 -6.82 14.53 1.26
N THR A 244 -7.95 14.64 1.98
CA THR A 244 -8.62 15.92 2.23
C THR A 244 -7.78 16.82 3.10
N LEU A 245 -7.07 16.30 4.11
CA LEU A 245 -6.19 17.08 4.97
C LEU A 245 -5.09 17.79 4.14
N TRP A 246 -4.50 17.07 3.17
CA TRP A 246 -3.56 17.68 2.22
C TRP A 246 -4.23 18.75 1.36
N ALA A 247 -5.40 18.44 0.77
CA ALA A 247 -6.11 19.37 -0.11
C ALA A 247 -6.48 20.69 0.59
N GLU A 248 -6.91 20.62 1.85
CA GLU A 248 -7.36 21.76 2.64
C GLU A 248 -6.21 22.63 3.17
N THR A 249 -5.03 22.05 3.43
CA THR A 249 -3.94 22.75 4.13
C THR A 249 -2.76 23.12 3.22
N LYS A 250 -2.61 22.50 2.05
CA LYS A 250 -1.46 22.70 1.13
C LYS A 250 -1.27 24.17 0.69
N ASP A 251 -2.38 24.86 0.37
CA ASP A 251 -2.30 26.23 -0.17
C ASP A 251 -1.89 27.26 0.90
N ALA A 252 -2.29 27.04 2.15
CA ALA A 252 -1.82 27.84 3.28
C ALA A 252 -0.33 27.61 3.53
N ARG A 253 0.12 26.35 3.48
CA ARG A 253 1.53 25.97 3.68
C ARG A 253 2.43 26.43 2.53
N ALA A 254 1.94 26.47 1.30
CA ALA A 254 2.67 26.96 0.13
C ALA A 254 3.07 28.43 0.22
N LYS A 255 2.45 29.21 1.11
CA LYS A 255 2.83 30.63 1.38
C LYS A 255 4.03 30.74 2.31
N LEU A 256 4.36 29.69 3.07
CA LEU A 256 5.44 29.68 4.06
C LEU A 256 6.71 29.03 3.51
N GLY A 257 6.58 28.05 2.60
CA GLY A 257 7.71 27.32 2.02
C GLY A 257 7.25 26.27 1.01
N PRO A 258 8.19 25.48 0.47
CA PRO A 258 7.86 24.44 -0.50
C PRO A 258 6.95 23.38 0.10
N VAL A 259 5.95 22.94 -0.68
CA VAL A 259 5.03 21.87 -0.31
C VAL A 259 5.35 20.62 -1.12
N LEU A 260 5.76 19.57 -0.43
CA LEU A 260 6.09 18.27 -0.98
C LEU A 260 4.99 17.27 -0.65
N LEU A 261 4.66 16.41 -1.61
CA LEU A 261 3.70 15.32 -1.42
C LEU A 261 4.33 13.98 -1.81
N TYR A 262 4.44 13.07 -0.86
CA TYR A 262 4.77 11.67 -1.11
C TYR A 262 3.51 10.81 -0.95
N ASP A 263 2.95 10.37 -2.06
CA ASP A 263 1.73 9.58 -2.17
C ASP A 263 1.92 8.47 -3.21
N PRO A 264 2.62 7.39 -2.85
CA PRO A 264 2.92 6.30 -3.77
C PRO A 264 1.69 5.48 -4.17
N SER A 265 0.58 5.59 -3.44
CA SER A 265 -0.69 4.91 -3.72
C SER A 265 -1.65 5.72 -4.56
N HIS A 266 -1.31 6.97 -4.90
CA HIS A 266 -2.12 7.87 -5.72
C HIS A 266 -3.50 8.17 -5.13
N LEU A 267 -3.55 8.44 -3.83
CA LEU A 267 -4.79 8.79 -3.11
C LEU A 267 -5.20 10.25 -3.33
N CYS A 268 -4.21 11.14 -3.51
CA CYS A 268 -4.45 12.55 -3.78
C CYS A 268 -4.63 12.81 -5.28
N ASP A 269 -5.59 13.67 -5.63
CA ASP A 269 -5.83 14.06 -7.03
C ASP A 269 -4.86 15.17 -7.45
N THR A 270 -3.64 14.78 -7.80
CA THR A 270 -2.59 15.70 -8.29
C THR A 270 -1.53 14.94 -9.08
N PRO A 271 -0.98 15.53 -10.15
CA PRO A 271 0.18 14.97 -10.83
C PRO A 271 1.50 15.28 -10.11
N ALA A 272 1.52 16.31 -9.26
CA ALA A 272 2.73 16.79 -8.58
C ALA A 272 3.04 15.98 -7.32
N ARG A 273 3.56 14.76 -7.50
CA ARG A 273 4.07 13.91 -6.43
C ARG A 273 5.58 13.86 -6.48
N MET A 274 6.23 13.95 -5.33
CA MET A 274 7.67 13.72 -5.26
C MET A 274 7.99 12.23 -5.33
N HIS A 275 9.17 11.94 -5.80
CA HIS A 275 9.76 10.60 -5.79
C HIS A 275 10.89 10.56 -4.76
N TRP A 276 11.07 9.41 -4.12
CA TRP A 276 12.10 9.23 -3.12
C TRP A 276 12.72 7.84 -3.22
N ASN A 277 14.04 7.78 -3.36
CA ASN A 277 14.77 6.50 -3.37
C ASN A 277 15.10 6.06 -1.94
N PRO A 278 14.49 4.99 -1.42
CA PRO A 278 14.78 4.52 -0.07
C PRO A 278 16.23 4.05 0.15
N ALA A 279 17.01 3.79 -0.90
CA ALA A 279 18.43 3.46 -0.81
C ALA A 279 19.34 4.69 -0.75
N GLU A 280 18.81 5.90 -0.96
CA GLU A 280 19.59 7.14 -0.91
C GLU A 280 20.23 7.35 0.47
N GLY A 281 21.53 7.63 0.48
CA GLY A 281 22.34 7.79 1.69
C GLY A 281 22.74 6.48 2.39
N CYS A 282 22.25 5.31 1.93
CA CYS A 282 22.53 4.01 2.55
C CYS A 282 23.93 3.45 2.22
N ALA A 283 24.79 4.18 1.49
CA ALA A 283 26.22 3.88 1.45
C ALA A 283 26.83 3.93 2.86
N ASP A 284 26.34 4.85 3.70
CA ASP A 284 26.60 4.87 5.13
C ASP A 284 25.87 3.73 5.84
N ARG A 285 26.59 2.98 6.67
CA ARG A 285 26.09 1.78 7.36
C ARG A 285 24.98 2.09 8.36
N ASP A 286 25.13 3.17 9.11
CA ASP A 286 24.17 3.53 10.17
C ASP A 286 22.86 4.03 9.54
N THR A 287 22.95 4.78 8.45
CA THR A 287 21.78 5.18 7.65
C THR A 287 21.08 3.96 7.05
N ALA A 288 21.83 2.99 6.54
CA ALA A 288 21.27 1.74 6.01
C ALA A 288 20.58 0.92 7.11
N ALA A 289 21.15 0.88 8.33
CA ALA A 289 20.56 0.19 9.48
C ALA A 289 19.24 0.86 9.91
N ALA A 290 19.24 2.17 10.11
CA ALA A 290 18.03 2.92 10.47
C ALA A 290 16.93 2.76 9.41
N ARG A 291 17.30 2.75 8.12
CA ARG A 291 16.37 2.55 7.01
C ARG A 291 15.79 1.14 7.00
N ALA A 292 16.60 0.11 7.26
CA ALA A 292 16.15 -1.28 7.35
C ALA A 292 15.14 -1.47 8.51
N ILE A 293 15.44 -0.91 9.68
CA ILE A 293 14.55 -0.92 10.85
C ILE A 293 13.20 -0.27 10.48
N ALA A 294 13.22 0.90 9.85
CA ALA A 294 12.01 1.62 9.49
C ALA A 294 11.17 0.89 8.42
N LEU A 295 11.80 0.29 7.40
CA LEU A 295 11.13 -0.51 6.38
C LEU A 295 10.49 -1.78 6.95
N LEU A 296 11.12 -2.39 7.95
CA LEU A 296 10.61 -3.61 8.58
C LEU A 296 9.59 -3.34 9.69
N ALA A 297 9.56 -2.15 10.28
CA ALA A 297 8.72 -1.82 11.43
C ALA A 297 7.24 -2.23 11.27
N PRO A 298 6.57 -1.99 10.12
CA PRO A 298 5.16 -2.37 9.95
C PRO A 298 4.91 -3.88 9.97
N VAL A 299 5.89 -4.66 9.53
CA VAL A 299 5.76 -6.13 9.37
C VAL A 299 6.52 -6.92 10.41
N ARG A 300 7.35 -6.26 11.23
CA ARG A 300 8.18 -6.90 12.26
C ARG A 300 7.33 -7.69 13.25
N PRO A 301 7.62 -8.98 13.49
CA PRO A 301 6.94 -9.73 14.53
C PRO A 301 7.31 -9.18 15.92
N GLN A 302 6.33 -9.19 16.83
CA GLN A 302 6.49 -8.63 18.18
C GLN A 302 6.82 -9.70 19.25
N ALA A 303 6.65 -10.99 18.91
CA ALA A 303 6.92 -12.08 19.83
C ALA A 303 8.45 -12.23 20.08
N ARG A 304 8.85 -12.41 21.31
CA ARG A 304 10.27 -12.56 21.67
C ARG A 304 10.94 -13.77 20.99
N MET A 305 10.17 -14.83 20.72
CA MET A 305 10.67 -16.01 20.02
C MET A 305 11.09 -15.70 18.58
N ASP A 306 10.51 -14.68 17.97
CA ASP A 306 10.79 -14.29 16.60
C ASP A 306 11.90 -13.22 16.49
N ALA A 307 12.47 -12.79 17.61
CA ALA A 307 13.49 -11.73 17.63
C ALA A 307 14.69 -12.08 16.73
N ALA A 308 15.20 -13.32 16.80
CA ALA A 308 16.31 -13.75 15.98
C ALA A 308 16.01 -13.74 14.46
N VAL A 309 14.75 -13.98 14.06
CA VAL A 309 14.29 -13.86 12.68
C VAL A 309 14.27 -12.38 12.26
N ALA A 310 13.72 -11.52 13.11
CA ALA A 310 13.67 -10.08 12.88
C ALA A 310 15.07 -9.46 12.74
N ASP A 311 16.01 -9.82 13.61
CA ASP A 311 17.39 -9.34 13.57
C ASP A 311 18.15 -9.83 12.33
N THR A 312 17.87 -11.08 11.89
CA THR A 312 18.41 -11.60 10.63
C THR A 312 17.84 -10.83 9.43
N ALA A 313 16.53 -10.53 9.44
CA ALA A 313 15.89 -9.74 8.39
C ALA A 313 16.45 -8.31 8.32
N GLU A 314 16.71 -7.67 9.47
CA GLU A 314 17.38 -6.37 9.52
C GLU A 314 18.79 -6.44 8.93
N THR A 315 19.56 -7.46 9.26
CA THR A 315 20.92 -7.66 8.72
C THR A 315 20.87 -7.83 7.20
N LEU A 316 19.96 -8.65 6.67
CA LEU A 316 19.77 -8.84 5.23
C LEU A 316 19.40 -7.52 4.55
N LEU A 317 18.38 -6.84 5.05
CA LEU A 317 17.87 -5.62 4.41
C LEU A 317 18.87 -4.47 4.48
N ARG A 318 19.54 -4.27 5.62
CA ARG A 318 20.63 -3.30 5.80
C ARG A 318 21.74 -3.53 4.77
N SER A 319 22.22 -4.79 4.65
CA SER A 319 23.30 -5.14 3.74
C SER A 319 22.88 -4.95 2.27
N TRP A 320 21.65 -5.26 1.92
CA TRP A 320 21.12 -5.03 0.57
C TRP A 320 20.96 -3.54 0.25
N LEU A 321 20.48 -2.73 1.21
CA LEU A 321 20.43 -1.28 1.05
C LEU A 321 21.81 -0.68 0.82
N GLN A 322 22.80 -1.09 1.62
CA GLN A 322 24.17 -0.63 1.48
C GLN A 322 24.76 -1.05 0.13
N ALA A 323 24.61 -2.30 -0.27
CA ALA A 323 25.09 -2.79 -1.56
C ALA A 323 24.44 -2.03 -2.74
N ALA A 324 23.13 -1.77 -2.66
CA ALA A 324 22.42 -1.04 -3.70
C ALA A 324 22.88 0.41 -3.81
N ALA A 325 23.09 1.09 -2.66
CA ALA A 325 23.58 2.45 -2.64
C ALA A 325 25.00 2.60 -3.13
N LEU A 326 25.89 1.64 -2.83
CA LEU A 326 27.28 1.64 -3.25
C LEU A 326 27.45 1.40 -4.76
N ASP A 327 26.63 0.52 -5.36
CA ASP A 327 26.71 0.14 -6.77
C ASP A 327 25.63 0.84 -7.63
N ASP A 328 25.03 1.90 -7.11
CA ASP A 328 23.98 2.72 -7.75
C ASP A 328 22.85 1.87 -8.36
N ARG A 329 22.44 0.82 -7.63
CA ARG A 329 21.35 -0.07 -8.06
C ARG A 329 20.00 0.52 -7.72
N PRO A 330 19.04 0.43 -8.63
CA PRO A 330 17.68 0.92 -8.36
C PRO A 330 17.04 0.13 -7.21
N PHE A 331 16.24 0.81 -6.38
CA PHE A 331 15.63 0.21 -5.18
C PHE A 331 14.82 -1.06 -5.47
N LYS A 332 14.22 -1.19 -6.66
CA LYS A 332 13.53 -2.41 -7.11
C LYS A 332 14.41 -3.67 -7.10
N GLN A 333 15.75 -3.51 -7.12
CA GLN A 333 16.67 -4.64 -7.07
C GLN A 333 16.62 -5.37 -5.72
N LEU A 334 16.36 -4.65 -4.63
CA LEU A 334 16.24 -5.24 -3.30
C LEU A 334 15.12 -6.28 -3.24
N HIS A 335 13.98 -6.00 -3.90
CA HIS A 335 12.88 -6.97 -3.99
C HIS A 335 13.30 -8.27 -4.71
N ARG A 336 14.14 -8.17 -5.73
CA ARG A 336 14.70 -9.36 -6.43
C ARG A 336 15.64 -10.16 -5.52
N TRP A 337 16.51 -9.48 -4.77
CA TRP A 337 17.39 -10.12 -3.80
C TRP A 337 16.62 -10.77 -2.65
N ALA A 338 15.57 -10.13 -2.16
CA ALA A 338 14.69 -10.69 -1.14
C ALA A 338 13.98 -11.97 -1.60
N GLN A 339 13.74 -12.13 -2.91
CA GLN A 339 13.18 -13.34 -3.50
C GLN A 339 14.23 -14.43 -3.77
N GLY A 340 15.49 -14.22 -3.38
CA GLY A 340 16.60 -15.15 -3.59
C GLY A 340 17.26 -15.05 -4.97
N ASN A 341 16.78 -14.17 -5.85
CA ASN A 341 17.37 -13.99 -7.18
C ASN A 341 18.70 -13.22 -7.06
N SER A 342 19.77 -13.78 -7.62
CA SER A 342 21.12 -13.16 -7.60
C SER A 342 21.63 -12.86 -6.17
N ALA A 343 21.40 -13.74 -5.21
CA ALA A 343 21.74 -13.54 -3.80
C ALA A 343 23.25 -13.27 -3.55
N GLN A 344 24.12 -13.64 -4.49
CA GLN A 344 25.57 -13.41 -4.41
C GLN A 344 25.99 -11.99 -4.86
N ASP A 345 25.14 -11.28 -5.62
CA ASP A 345 25.48 -9.93 -6.10
C ASP A 345 25.77 -8.94 -4.96
N PRO A 346 24.91 -8.79 -3.94
CA PRO A 346 25.17 -7.86 -2.84
C PRO A 346 26.41 -8.26 -2.03
N VAL A 347 26.68 -9.55 -1.86
CA VAL A 347 27.91 -10.02 -1.19
C VAL A 347 29.15 -9.61 -1.99
N ARG A 348 29.13 -9.81 -3.32
CA ARG A 348 30.22 -9.41 -4.21
C ARG A 348 30.44 -7.89 -4.15
N ILE A 349 29.36 -7.08 -4.25
CA ILE A 349 29.45 -5.63 -4.16
C ILE A 349 30.11 -5.20 -2.84
N LEU A 350 29.60 -5.69 -1.71
CA LEU A 350 30.13 -5.35 -0.38
C LEU A 350 31.58 -5.82 -0.18
N ARG A 351 32.02 -6.88 -0.89
CA ARG A 351 33.39 -7.38 -0.80
C ARG A 351 34.38 -6.56 -1.63
N THR A 352 33.94 -6.04 -2.77
CA THR A 352 34.81 -5.39 -3.76
C THR A 352 34.78 -3.89 -3.76
N HIS A 353 33.70 -3.28 -3.27
CA HIS A 353 33.52 -1.83 -3.31
C HIS A 353 34.39 -1.14 -2.26
N PRO A 354 35.23 -0.13 -2.63
CA PRO A 354 36.21 0.49 -1.73
C PRO A 354 35.55 1.26 -0.53
N GLN A 355 34.31 1.71 -0.69
CA GLN A 355 33.57 2.42 0.39
C GLN A 355 32.69 1.48 1.21
N ALA A 356 32.71 0.16 0.96
CA ALA A 356 31.95 -0.79 1.77
C ALA A 356 32.51 -0.83 3.19
N ALA A 357 31.62 -0.89 4.18
CA ALA A 357 32.03 -1.00 5.56
C ALA A 357 32.79 -2.31 5.80
N ALA A 358 33.84 -2.24 6.60
CA ALA A 358 34.64 -3.42 6.96
C ALA A 358 33.77 -4.51 7.58
N GLY A 359 33.86 -5.74 7.08
CA GLY A 359 33.09 -6.88 7.56
C GLY A 359 31.66 -7.01 7.02
N ALA A 360 31.12 -6.01 6.31
CA ALA A 360 29.73 -6.02 5.81
C ALA A 360 29.41 -7.24 4.91
N ALA A 361 30.35 -7.63 4.03
CA ALA A 361 30.19 -8.82 3.20
C ALA A 361 30.11 -10.11 4.04
N GLY A 362 30.94 -10.24 5.07
CA GLY A 362 30.97 -11.40 5.97
C GLY A 362 29.70 -11.49 6.82
N GLU A 363 29.16 -10.37 7.29
CA GLU A 363 27.87 -10.33 7.99
C GLU A 363 26.72 -10.80 7.10
N LEU A 364 26.67 -10.34 5.85
CA LEU A 364 25.66 -10.78 4.90
C LEU A 364 25.81 -12.27 4.57
N GLU A 365 27.02 -12.75 4.33
CA GLU A 365 27.28 -14.18 4.09
C GLU A 365 26.85 -15.04 5.30
N SER A 366 27.20 -14.61 6.51
CA SER A 366 26.76 -15.29 7.73
C SER A 366 25.24 -15.36 7.84
N ALA A 367 24.54 -14.27 7.53
CA ALA A 367 23.07 -14.25 7.54
C ALA A 367 22.46 -15.15 6.45
N LEU A 368 23.12 -15.27 5.29
CA LEU A 368 22.65 -16.11 4.17
C LEU A 368 22.97 -17.60 4.36
N THR A 369 23.99 -17.95 5.16
CA THR A 369 24.44 -19.33 5.38
C THR A 369 23.98 -19.93 6.71
N ALA A 370 23.60 -19.07 7.67
CA ALA A 370 23.12 -19.53 8.97
C ALA A 370 21.76 -20.22 8.86
N TYR A 371 21.51 -21.12 9.80
CA TYR A 371 20.24 -21.86 10.03
C TYR A 371 19.17 -21.69 8.94
N PRO A 372 18.97 -22.66 8.04
CA PRO A 372 18.13 -22.52 6.85
C PRO A 372 16.72 -22.00 7.14
N GLU A 373 16.06 -22.53 8.18
CA GLU A 373 14.70 -22.12 8.56
C GLU A 373 14.63 -20.64 8.95
N ARG A 374 15.56 -20.18 9.79
CA ARG A 374 15.61 -18.78 10.21
C ARG A 374 15.88 -17.85 9.02
N ARG A 375 16.80 -18.22 8.13
CA ARG A 375 17.08 -17.49 6.90
C ARG A 375 15.84 -17.37 6.02
N GLU A 376 15.11 -18.45 5.79
CA GLU A 376 13.90 -18.48 4.96
C GLU A 376 12.80 -17.59 5.54
N LEU A 377 12.58 -17.65 6.86
CA LEU A 377 11.65 -16.77 7.55
C LEU A 377 12.08 -15.29 7.46
N ALA A 378 13.36 -14.99 7.63
CA ALA A 378 13.90 -13.65 7.51
C ALA A 378 13.79 -13.11 6.07
N GLN A 379 14.09 -13.93 5.05
CA GLN A 379 13.89 -13.58 3.64
C GLN A 379 12.40 -13.36 3.33
N SER A 380 11.52 -14.19 3.84
CA SER A 380 10.06 -14.01 3.70
C SER A 380 9.59 -12.71 4.33
N LEU A 381 10.13 -12.33 5.49
CA LEU A 381 9.81 -11.07 6.16
C LEU A 381 10.27 -9.87 5.32
N THR A 382 11.50 -9.87 4.82
CA THR A 382 12.01 -8.81 3.94
C THR A 382 11.25 -8.74 2.62
N ALA A 383 10.95 -9.88 1.99
CA ALA A 383 10.15 -9.92 0.76
C ALA A 383 8.74 -9.34 0.97
N ARG A 384 8.15 -9.58 2.15
CA ARG A 384 6.85 -9.00 2.52
C ARG A 384 6.93 -7.48 2.69
N ALA A 385 7.94 -6.95 3.39
CA ALA A 385 8.15 -5.51 3.51
C ALA A 385 8.31 -4.82 2.16
N LEU A 386 8.91 -5.50 1.18
CA LEU A 386 9.17 -4.98 -0.16
C LEU A 386 8.09 -5.39 -1.19
N SER A 387 7.02 -6.07 -0.79
CA SER A 387 5.98 -6.59 -1.69
C SER A 387 5.22 -5.49 -2.46
N CYS A 388 5.15 -4.29 -1.92
CA CYS A 388 4.56 -3.12 -2.57
C CYS A 388 5.26 -2.76 -3.90
N LEU A 389 6.53 -3.13 -4.08
CA LEU A 389 7.29 -2.89 -5.31
C LEU A 389 6.81 -3.73 -6.52
N THR A 390 5.82 -4.59 -6.35
CA THR A 390 5.10 -5.23 -7.46
C THR A 390 4.21 -4.23 -8.21
N SER A 391 3.73 -3.17 -7.54
CA SER A 391 2.99 -2.06 -8.16
C SER A 391 3.92 -1.18 -8.99
N ILE A 392 3.49 -0.82 -10.20
CA ILE A 392 4.23 0.09 -11.10
C ILE A 392 4.35 1.47 -10.47
N HIS A 393 3.25 2.03 -9.96
CA HIS A 393 3.22 3.37 -9.37
C HIS A 393 4.16 3.49 -8.15
N ILE A 394 4.15 2.48 -7.27
CA ILE A 394 5.03 2.47 -6.10
C ILE A 394 6.50 2.34 -6.51
N ARG A 395 6.81 1.55 -7.55
CA ARG A 395 8.18 1.47 -8.06
C ARG A 395 8.65 2.79 -8.67
N GLU A 396 7.77 3.50 -9.38
CA GLU A 396 8.05 4.82 -9.93
C GLU A 396 8.29 5.82 -8.81
N ALA A 397 7.46 5.83 -7.76
CA ALA A 397 7.65 6.67 -6.59
C ALA A 397 9.00 6.45 -5.87
N CYS A 398 9.67 5.29 -6.09
CA CYS A 398 11.02 5.00 -5.58
C CYS A 398 12.16 5.42 -6.53
N ASN A 399 11.86 5.97 -7.71
CA ASN A 399 12.85 6.45 -8.67
C ASN A 399 12.99 7.97 -8.56
N THR A 400 13.90 8.45 -7.74
CA THR A 400 14.13 9.87 -7.52
C THR A 400 14.77 10.52 -8.75
N ASN A 401 14.33 11.74 -9.05
CA ASN A 401 15.08 12.66 -9.88
C ASN A 401 15.92 13.62 -9.01
N ARG A 402 16.88 14.31 -9.62
CA ARG A 402 17.77 15.23 -8.89
C ARG A 402 17.02 16.37 -8.19
N THR A 403 15.93 16.85 -8.78
CA THR A 403 15.13 17.93 -8.24
C THR A 403 14.45 17.48 -6.93
N ASP A 404 13.81 16.32 -6.90
CA ASP A 404 13.14 15.80 -5.72
C ASP A 404 14.11 15.59 -4.56
N SER A 405 15.30 15.02 -4.82
CA SER A 405 16.32 14.82 -3.78
C SER A 405 16.81 16.16 -3.20
N LEU A 406 17.07 17.16 -4.05
CA LEU A 406 17.50 18.49 -3.60
C LEU A 406 16.41 19.18 -2.78
N THR A 407 15.15 19.14 -3.24
CA THR A 407 14.02 19.75 -2.54
C THR A 407 13.76 19.09 -1.20
N LEU A 408 13.87 17.74 -1.13
CA LEU A 408 13.75 17.03 0.13
C LEU A 408 14.90 17.35 1.11
N ALA A 409 16.11 17.62 0.60
CA ALA A 409 17.24 18.01 1.44
C ALA A 409 17.10 19.43 2.01
N SER A 410 16.46 20.36 1.27
CA SER A 410 16.38 21.77 1.62
C SER A 410 15.08 22.17 2.34
N PHE A 411 13.99 21.40 2.22
CA PHE A 411 12.67 21.83 2.70
C PHE A 411 12.62 22.20 4.18
N LEU A 412 13.45 21.57 5.01
CA LEU A 412 13.53 21.90 6.44
C LEU A 412 14.08 23.33 6.66
N ALA A 413 15.12 23.69 5.91
CA ALA A 413 15.72 25.04 5.99
C ALA A 413 14.82 26.12 5.38
N GLU A 414 13.96 25.74 4.43
CA GLU A 414 13.05 26.64 3.72
C GLU A 414 11.67 26.77 4.40
N GLY A 415 11.47 26.20 5.59
CA GLY A 415 10.18 26.20 6.27
C GLY A 415 9.08 25.40 5.53
N GLY A 416 9.48 24.48 4.68
CA GLY A 416 8.60 23.69 3.82
C GLY A 416 7.75 22.68 4.57
N THR A 417 6.80 22.07 3.86
CA THR A 417 5.93 21.03 4.41
C THR A 417 6.01 19.77 3.56
N LEU A 418 6.30 18.64 4.19
CA LEU A 418 6.22 17.34 3.56
C LEU A 418 4.96 16.60 4.03
N TYR A 419 4.06 16.29 3.09
CA TYR A 419 2.93 15.42 3.31
C TYR A 419 3.28 14.00 2.90
N VAL A 420 3.07 13.05 3.81
CA VAL A 420 3.22 11.61 3.61
C VAL A 420 1.82 11.01 3.71
N VAL A 421 1.23 10.70 2.57
CA VAL A 421 -0.16 10.23 2.48
C VAL A 421 -0.20 8.76 2.09
N GLY A 422 -0.99 7.97 2.80
CA GLY A 422 -1.10 6.55 2.52
C GLY A 422 -2.37 5.91 3.04
N GLU A 423 -2.65 4.71 2.55
CA GLU A 423 -3.79 3.91 3.01
C GLU A 423 -3.64 3.56 4.49
N ALA A 424 -4.75 3.65 5.21
CA ALA A 424 -4.81 3.21 6.60
C ALA A 424 -4.95 1.69 6.68
N LEU A 425 -3.93 1.01 7.19
CA LEU A 425 -3.88 -0.45 7.27
C LEU A 425 -3.93 -0.92 8.73
N GLU A 426 -4.90 -1.76 9.06
CA GLU A 426 -5.04 -2.34 10.39
C GLU A 426 -4.06 -3.50 10.61
N ASP A 427 -3.88 -4.39 9.64
CA ASP A 427 -2.95 -5.52 9.70
C ASP A 427 -1.93 -5.49 8.54
N PRO A 428 -0.83 -4.73 8.67
CA PRO A 428 0.22 -4.70 7.65
C PRO A 428 1.09 -5.95 7.62
N ARG A 429 0.94 -6.88 8.59
CA ARG A 429 1.74 -8.11 8.61
C ARG A 429 1.38 -9.03 7.45
N THR A 430 0.15 -8.99 6.98
CA THR A 430 -0.32 -9.78 5.83
C THR A 430 -0.18 -9.00 4.53
N HIS A 431 -0.60 -7.74 4.50
CA HIS A 431 -0.60 -6.88 3.33
C HIS A 431 -0.10 -5.46 3.71
N PRO A 432 1.20 -5.22 3.71
CA PRO A 432 1.75 -3.96 4.20
C PRO A 432 1.50 -2.77 3.26
N GLY A 433 1.06 -2.98 2.00
CA GLY A 433 0.90 -1.90 1.04
C GLY A 433 2.15 -1.02 0.94
N ALA A 434 1.97 0.30 0.82
CA ALA A 434 3.07 1.26 0.80
C ALA A 434 3.60 1.64 2.21
N MET A 435 2.97 1.15 3.29
CA MET A 435 3.32 1.53 4.68
C MET A 435 4.82 1.42 5.01
N PRO A 436 5.59 0.39 4.59
CA PRO A 436 7.03 0.34 4.81
C PRO A 436 7.78 1.54 4.24
N LEU A 437 7.42 2.00 3.05
CA LEU A 437 8.04 3.16 2.41
C LEU A 437 7.67 4.46 3.10
N LEU A 438 6.40 4.63 3.46
CA LEU A 438 5.90 5.80 4.21
C LEU A 438 6.59 5.90 5.57
N THR A 439 6.70 4.78 6.29
CA THR A 439 7.41 4.69 7.56
C THR A 439 8.89 5.05 7.41
N ALA A 440 9.54 4.54 6.38
CA ALA A 440 10.96 4.78 6.13
C ALA A 440 11.25 6.24 5.76
N LEU A 441 10.38 6.89 4.96
CA LEU A 441 10.52 8.31 4.64
C LEU A 441 10.27 9.19 5.87
N ALA A 442 9.16 8.96 6.60
CA ALA A 442 8.85 9.73 7.79
C ALA A 442 9.95 9.59 8.86
N SER A 443 10.45 8.36 9.09
CA SER A 443 11.58 8.10 9.98
C SER A 443 12.86 8.81 9.54
N HIS A 444 13.14 8.84 8.23
CA HIS A 444 14.29 9.56 7.66
C HIS A 444 14.23 11.06 7.94
N VAL A 445 13.07 11.68 7.74
CA VAL A 445 12.86 13.11 7.98
C VAL A 445 12.99 13.46 9.47
N VAL A 446 12.41 12.63 10.33
CA VAL A 446 12.55 12.78 11.79
C VAL A 446 14.03 12.73 12.20
N GLU A 447 14.77 11.74 11.72
CA GLU A 447 16.19 11.59 12.04
C GLU A 447 17.04 12.73 11.46
N HIS A 448 16.69 13.20 10.26
CA HIS A 448 17.33 14.38 9.67
C HIS A 448 17.08 15.62 10.52
N GLY A 449 15.86 15.86 10.97
CA GLY A 449 15.52 16.97 11.87
C GLY A 449 16.24 16.89 13.20
N ARG A 450 16.32 15.70 13.82
CA ARG A 450 17.09 15.47 15.07
C ARG A 450 18.58 15.77 14.88
N ARG A 451 19.18 15.32 13.79
CA ARG A 451 20.60 15.59 13.49
C ARG A 451 20.87 17.07 13.24
N MET A 452 19.96 17.77 12.57
CA MET A 452 20.06 19.22 12.39
C MET A 452 19.93 19.95 13.73
N ALA A 453 18.97 19.57 14.57
CA ALA A 453 18.82 20.12 15.92
C ALA A 453 20.07 19.93 16.78
N ALA A 454 20.64 18.73 16.77
CA ALA A 454 21.86 18.42 17.52
C ALA A 454 23.10 19.23 17.07
N ARG A 455 23.12 19.71 15.81
CA ARG A 455 24.19 20.57 15.27
C ARG A 455 23.96 22.06 15.55
N SER A 456 22.74 22.44 15.95
CA SER A 456 22.39 23.80 16.32
C SER A 456 23.01 24.16 17.67
N SER A 457 23.40 25.40 17.86
CA SER A 457 23.98 25.92 19.12
C SER A 457 23.05 25.80 20.32
N HIS A 458 21.74 25.72 20.09
CA HIS A 458 20.72 25.58 21.14
C HIS A 458 20.16 24.17 21.29
N GLY A 459 20.68 23.19 20.53
CA GLY A 459 20.18 21.80 20.55
C GLY A 459 18.78 21.63 19.95
N ARG A 460 18.23 22.65 19.31
CA ARG A 460 16.92 22.65 18.65
C ARG A 460 16.94 23.47 17.36
N LEU A 461 16.02 23.17 16.45
CA LEU A 461 15.80 23.97 15.23
C LEU A 461 15.01 25.25 15.57
N ASP A 462 15.31 26.35 14.88
CA ASP A 462 14.60 27.61 14.98
C ASP A 462 14.38 28.18 13.56
N PRO A 463 13.14 28.21 13.06
CA PRO A 463 11.93 27.62 13.64
C PRO A 463 11.98 26.07 13.69
N PRO A 464 11.23 25.44 14.63
CA PRO A 464 11.30 23.99 14.82
C PRO A 464 10.61 23.21 13.70
N LEU A 465 11.09 21.97 13.44
CA LEU A 465 10.35 21.00 12.64
C LEU A 465 9.17 20.45 13.45
N SER A 466 7.95 20.76 13.05
CA SER A 466 6.73 20.25 13.68
C SER A 466 6.31 18.90 13.06
N LEU A 467 5.95 17.94 13.91
CA LEU A 467 5.47 16.64 13.50
C LEU A 467 3.96 16.56 13.74
N VAL A 468 3.17 16.44 12.66
CA VAL A 468 1.72 16.23 12.71
C VAL A 468 1.43 14.84 12.16
N LEU A 469 1.23 13.89 13.07
CA LEU A 469 1.14 12.47 12.78
C LEU A 469 -0.30 11.99 12.97
N ASP A 470 -1.15 12.22 11.96
CA ASP A 470 -2.54 11.73 11.95
C ASP A 470 -2.58 10.26 11.50
N ASP A 471 -3.28 9.43 12.28
CA ASP A 471 -3.45 8.00 12.03
C ASP A 471 -2.13 7.23 11.89
N VAL A 472 -1.11 7.69 12.61
CA VAL A 472 0.29 7.26 12.43
C VAL A 472 0.48 5.75 12.57
N ALA A 473 -0.27 5.11 13.48
CA ALA A 473 -0.20 3.66 13.68
C ALA A 473 -0.73 2.85 12.48
N ALA A 474 -1.61 3.45 11.66
CA ALA A 474 -2.20 2.81 10.50
C ALA A 474 -1.54 3.21 9.17
N VAL A 475 -0.80 4.32 9.12
CA VAL A 475 -0.19 4.86 7.89
C VAL A 475 1.31 4.68 7.87
N ALA A 476 2.00 5.10 8.92
CA ALA A 476 3.46 5.09 9.00
C ALA A 476 3.94 4.93 10.46
N PRO A 477 3.98 3.72 11.02
CA PRO A 477 4.38 3.48 12.40
C PRO A 477 5.88 3.74 12.60
N ILE A 478 6.24 5.01 12.83
CA ILE A 478 7.62 5.47 13.00
C ILE A 478 8.24 4.79 14.24
N PRO A 479 9.37 4.06 14.11
CA PRO A 479 9.99 3.37 15.23
C PRO A 479 10.42 4.29 16.38
N GLN A 480 10.79 5.53 16.07
CA GLN A 480 11.25 6.54 17.03
C GLN A 480 10.13 7.22 17.81
N LEU A 481 8.85 6.93 17.51
CA LEU A 481 7.72 7.62 18.15
C LEU A 481 7.77 7.57 19.70
N PRO A 482 8.07 6.44 20.35
CA PRO A 482 8.18 6.40 21.82
C PRO A 482 9.21 7.37 22.39
N GLU A 483 10.36 7.52 21.72
CA GLU A 483 11.40 8.47 22.12
C GLU A 483 10.97 9.92 21.89
N LEU A 484 10.27 10.19 20.77
CA LEU A 484 9.74 11.51 20.47
C LEU A 484 8.69 11.98 21.48
N LEU A 485 7.90 11.06 22.04
CA LEU A 485 6.90 11.35 23.06
C LEU A 485 7.52 11.71 24.43
N THR A 486 8.75 11.31 24.67
CA THR A 486 9.48 11.62 25.93
C THR A 486 10.44 12.78 25.79
N GLY A 487 10.72 13.22 24.56
CA GLY A 487 11.67 14.29 24.24
C GLY A 487 11.00 15.61 23.87
N ASP A 488 11.70 16.72 24.06
CA ASP A 488 11.22 18.09 23.75
C ASP A 488 11.87 18.70 22.51
N THR A 489 12.61 17.90 21.73
CA THR A 489 13.42 18.44 20.62
C THR A 489 12.59 18.81 19.37
N LEU A 490 11.47 18.12 19.15
CA LEU A 490 10.59 18.34 18.01
C LEU A 490 9.14 18.45 18.48
N PRO A 491 8.43 19.57 18.22
CA PRO A 491 7.01 19.69 18.52
C PRO A 491 6.20 18.58 17.83
N LEU A 492 5.43 17.83 18.60
CA LEU A 492 4.76 16.62 18.13
C LEU A 492 3.27 16.65 18.47
N LEU A 493 2.42 16.36 17.48
CA LEU A 493 1.05 15.94 17.64
C LEU A 493 0.91 14.52 17.05
N ALA A 494 0.72 13.52 17.90
CA ALA A 494 0.52 12.13 17.49
C ALA A 494 -0.94 11.72 17.76
N LEU A 495 -1.64 11.31 16.70
CA LEU A 495 -3.05 10.94 16.71
C LEU A 495 -3.20 9.49 16.27
N CYS A 496 -3.98 8.70 17.00
CA CYS A 496 -4.31 7.32 16.68
C CYS A 496 -5.81 7.06 16.86
N ARG A 497 -6.31 5.97 16.27
CA ARG A 497 -7.71 5.55 16.39
C ARG A 497 -8.01 4.95 17.74
N SER A 498 -7.11 4.11 18.26
CA SER A 498 -7.27 3.44 19.55
C SER A 498 -5.94 3.16 20.23
N ARG A 499 -6.02 2.93 21.54
CA ARG A 499 -4.88 2.54 22.33
C ARG A 499 -4.35 1.15 21.95
N GLU A 500 -5.25 0.23 21.60
CA GLU A 500 -4.91 -1.12 21.18
C GLU A 500 -4.07 -1.09 19.90
N GLN A 501 -4.46 -0.25 18.94
CA GLN A 501 -3.71 -0.04 17.70
C GLN A 501 -2.30 0.50 18.00
N ALA A 502 -2.17 1.53 18.84
CA ALA A 502 -0.88 2.07 19.23
C ALA A 502 0.00 1.01 19.91
N ARG A 503 -0.54 0.26 20.88
CA ARG A 503 0.18 -0.83 21.55
C ARG A 503 0.62 -1.94 20.61
N SER A 504 -0.16 -2.23 19.57
CA SER A 504 0.21 -3.23 18.56
C SER A 504 1.42 -2.82 17.72
N ARG A 505 1.70 -1.53 17.61
CA ARG A 505 2.86 -1.00 16.86
C ARG A 505 4.08 -0.76 17.76
N TRP A 506 3.85 -0.27 18.97
CA TRP A 506 4.91 0.07 19.93
C TRP A 506 4.70 -0.66 21.26
N PRO A 507 4.87 -2.00 21.30
CA PRO A 507 4.76 -2.77 22.53
C PRO A 507 5.86 -2.36 23.51
N GLY A 508 5.47 -2.11 24.75
CA GLY A 508 6.42 -1.69 25.80
C GLY A 508 6.69 -0.19 25.90
N ALA A 509 6.10 0.64 25.05
CA ALA A 509 6.25 2.09 25.11
C ALA A 509 5.41 2.76 26.22
N GLY A 510 4.67 2.01 27.03
CA GLY A 510 3.81 2.56 28.09
C GLY A 510 2.59 3.35 27.61
N LEU A 511 2.21 3.21 26.31
CA LEU A 511 1.16 3.96 25.59
C LEU A 511 -0.26 3.47 25.93
#